data_8dbfa14a0c8f7c580f421709ba254bf1
#
_entry.id   8dbfa14a0c8f7c580f421709ba254bf1
#
_cell.length_a   1.000
_cell.length_b   1.000
_cell.length_c   1.000
_cell.angle_alpha   90.00
_cell.angle_beta   90.00
_cell.angle_gamma   90.00
#
_symmetry.space_group_name_H-M   'P 1'
#
loop_
_entity.id
_entity.type
_entity.pdbx_description
1 polymer ?
#
loop_
_entity_poly.entity_id
_entity_poly.type
_entity_poly.pdbx_seq_one_letter_code
_entity_poly.pdbx_strand_id
1 'polypeptide(L)'
;MKNGKKIAVLLLTSSGLFPGVSQAADTIIEITGRVIASPCVVNGGQEKLSVDLGSDIQADTLSAAGAASPWKPFTLSLTNCPKSTTSFSVAFSGTADDNADYYKNTGSAANLALELTTQDETNLKNGTTLQNLIIDTASHSYDLNLRAHAVSKGDVTPGTIQAQVQATFTYQ
;
A
#
# COMPACT_ATOMS: atom_id res chain seq x y z
N MET A 1 32.27 -102.42 36.91
CA MET A 1 32.20 -102.93 35.51
C MET A 1 31.19 -102.03 34.78
N LYS A 2 31.61 -101.51 33.73
CA LYS A 2 30.91 -100.87 32.59
C LYS A 2 31.24 -99.42 32.35
N ASN A 3 32.02 -99.24 31.34
CA ASN A 3 32.50 -98.01 30.76
C ASN A 3 31.36 -97.22 30.06
N GLY A 4 31.27 -95.95 30.31
CA GLY A 4 30.42 -95.00 29.53
C GLY A 4 31.30 -93.94 28.88
N LYS A 5 31.41 -94.00 27.54
CA LYS A 5 32.15 -93.05 26.72
C LYS A 5 31.42 -91.70 26.68
N LYS A 6 32.12 -90.64 27.08
CA LYS A 6 31.63 -89.25 26.92
C LYS A 6 31.97 -88.82 25.53
N ILE A 7 30.93 -88.52 24.74
CA ILE A 7 31.03 -87.87 23.43
C ILE A 7 30.94 -86.38 23.69
N ALA A 8 32.02 -85.66 23.40
CA ALA A 8 32.01 -84.17 23.41
C ALA A 8 31.48 -83.68 22.07
N VAL A 9 30.35 -83.02 22.12
CA VAL A 9 29.80 -82.34 20.95
C VAL A 9 30.37 -80.92 20.94
N LEU A 10 31.15 -80.61 19.90
CA LEU A 10 31.74 -79.28 19.65
C LEU A 10 30.72 -78.47 18.90
N LEU A 11 30.08 -77.51 19.58
CA LEU A 11 29.22 -76.52 18.94
C LEU A 11 30.09 -75.43 18.33
N LEU A 12 30.21 -75.43 16.99
CA LEU A 12 30.73 -74.25 16.23
C LEU A 12 29.66 -73.18 16.16
N THR A 13 29.86 -72.10 16.90
CA THR A 13 29.09 -70.88 16.76
C THR A 13 29.67 -70.06 15.57
N SER A 14 29.02 -70.13 14.42
CA SER A 14 29.34 -69.25 13.29
C SER A 14 28.82 -67.83 13.58
N SER A 15 29.72 -66.93 13.93
CA SER A 15 29.43 -65.43 14.00
C SER A 15 29.25 -64.92 12.60
N GLY A 16 27.99 -64.79 12.16
CA GLY A 16 27.64 -64.12 10.92
C GLY A 16 27.90 -62.62 11.06
N LEU A 17 28.92 -62.08 10.38
CA LEU A 17 29.06 -60.64 10.13
C LEU A 17 27.96 -60.23 9.15
N PHE A 18 26.91 -59.55 9.66
CA PHE A 18 25.99 -58.85 8.84
C PHE A 18 26.64 -57.52 8.42
N PRO A 19 26.88 -57.27 7.13
CA PRO A 19 27.29 -55.93 6.69
C PRO A 19 26.12 -54.99 6.96
N GLY A 20 26.30 -54.07 7.93
CA GLY A 20 25.37 -53.00 8.17
C GLY A 20 25.30 -52.10 6.93
N VAL A 21 24.18 -52.13 6.20
CA VAL A 21 23.88 -51.16 5.16
C VAL A 21 23.71 -49.82 5.85
N SER A 22 24.70 -48.94 5.68
CA SER A 22 24.58 -47.53 6.04
C SER A 22 23.57 -46.89 5.09
N GLN A 23 22.39 -46.59 5.60
CA GLN A 23 21.37 -45.88 4.87
C GLN A 23 21.68 -44.38 4.95
N ALA A 24 22.12 -43.81 3.84
CA ALA A 24 22.25 -42.38 3.73
C ALA A 24 20.83 -41.76 3.76
N ALA A 25 20.57 -40.88 4.69
CA ALA A 25 19.32 -40.11 4.73
C ALA A 25 19.50 -38.85 3.91
N ASP A 26 18.76 -38.74 2.81
CA ASP A 26 18.69 -37.53 2.00
C ASP A 26 17.71 -36.56 2.66
N THR A 27 18.14 -35.30 2.82
CA THR A 27 17.30 -34.23 3.36
C THR A 27 17.16 -33.18 2.29
N ILE A 28 15.93 -32.79 2.00
CA ILE A 28 15.61 -31.67 1.09
C ILE A 28 15.61 -30.38 1.91
N ILE A 29 16.46 -29.42 1.51
CA ILE A 29 16.45 -28.08 2.08
C ILE A 29 15.73 -27.18 1.06
N GLU A 30 14.56 -26.68 1.44
CA GLU A 30 13.81 -25.71 0.66
C GLU A 30 14.20 -24.31 1.11
N ILE A 31 14.67 -23.48 0.14
CA ILE A 31 15.04 -22.08 0.39
C ILE A 31 14.07 -21.21 -0.41
N THR A 32 13.25 -20.44 0.30
CA THR A 32 12.28 -19.53 -0.30
C THR A 32 12.63 -18.09 0.09
N GLY A 33 12.29 -17.16 -0.80
CA GLY A 33 12.50 -15.73 -0.57
C GLY A 33 11.63 -14.90 -1.51
N ARG A 34 11.44 -13.63 -1.16
CA ARG A 34 10.72 -12.67 -1.99
C ARG A 34 11.56 -11.41 -2.17
N VAL A 35 11.68 -10.95 -3.41
CA VAL A 35 12.23 -9.63 -3.74
C VAL A 35 11.07 -8.69 -4.00
N ILE A 36 11.07 -7.54 -3.35
CA ILE A 36 10.06 -6.49 -3.53
C ILE A 36 10.70 -5.27 -4.19
N ALA A 37 9.88 -4.48 -4.92
CA ALA A 37 10.33 -3.20 -5.46
C ALA A 37 10.64 -2.21 -4.34
N SER A 38 11.68 -1.41 -4.53
CA SER A 38 12.06 -0.36 -3.58
C SER A 38 11.22 0.88 -3.80
N PRO A 39 10.89 1.65 -2.73
CA PRO A 39 10.05 2.84 -2.87
C PRO A 39 10.76 4.00 -3.55
N CYS A 40 9.98 4.88 -4.18
CA CYS A 40 10.39 6.23 -4.58
C CYS A 40 10.39 7.16 -3.36
N VAL A 41 10.99 8.34 -3.51
CA VAL A 41 10.84 9.46 -2.57
C VAL A 41 9.56 10.21 -2.92
N VAL A 42 8.59 10.22 -2.03
CA VAL A 42 7.30 10.89 -2.22
C VAL A 42 7.39 12.29 -1.61
N ASN A 43 6.86 13.31 -2.32
CA ASN A 43 6.76 14.70 -1.87
C ASN A 43 8.08 15.24 -1.27
N GLY A 44 9.22 14.92 -1.92
CA GLY A 44 10.55 15.32 -1.43
C GLY A 44 10.92 14.77 -0.04
N GLY A 45 10.30 13.67 0.38
CA GLY A 45 10.49 13.06 1.71
C GLY A 45 9.67 13.71 2.82
N GLN A 46 8.78 14.64 2.49
CA GLN A 46 7.88 15.26 3.47
C GLN A 46 6.66 14.35 3.70
N GLU A 47 6.36 14.09 4.98
CA GLU A 47 5.22 13.24 5.36
C GLU A 47 3.87 13.90 5.06
N LYS A 48 3.83 15.21 4.90
CA LYS A 48 2.62 15.99 4.69
C LYS A 48 2.74 16.91 3.47
N LEU A 49 1.75 16.84 2.58
CA LEU A 49 1.52 17.82 1.53
C LEU A 49 0.33 18.72 1.96
N SER A 50 0.57 20.00 2.14
CA SER A 50 -0.48 20.95 2.50
C SER A 50 -1.02 21.61 1.24
N VAL A 51 -2.34 21.55 1.07
CA VAL A 51 -3.07 22.21 -0.01
C VAL A 51 -3.93 23.30 0.60
N ASP A 52 -3.66 24.54 0.22
CA ASP A 52 -4.42 25.71 0.65
C ASP A 52 -5.49 26.03 -0.39
N LEU A 53 -6.77 25.91 -0.02
CA LEU A 53 -7.90 26.25 -0.89
C LEU A 53 -8.11 27.77 -1.02
N GLY A 54 -7.49 28.55 -0.14
CA GLY A 54 -7.64 30.01 -0.05
C GLY A 54 -8.39 30.44 1.20
N SER A 55 -8.24 31.71 1.56
CA SER A 55 -8.83 32.32 2.76
C SER A 55 -10.01 33.24 2.45
N ASP A 56 -10.36 33.40 1.18
CA ASP A 56 -11.33 34.35 0.66
C ASP A 56 -12.57 33.70 0.01
N ILE A 57 -12.82 32.42 0.32
CA ILE A 57 -14.02 31.72 -0.15
C ILE A 57 -15.25 32.28 0.56
N GLN A 58 -16.12 32.94 -0.20
CA GLN A 58 -17.31 33.59 0.34
C GLN A 58 -18.43 32.57 0.54
N ALA A 59 -19.05 32.56 1.73
CA ALA A 59 -20.17 31.68 2.02
C ALA A 59 -21.38 31.90 1.09
N ASP A 60 -21.62 33.13 0.66
CA ASP A 60 -22.70 33.47 -0.26
C ASP A 60 -22.57 32.80 -1.63
N THR A 61 -21.32 32.58 -2.11
CA THR A 61 -21.08 31.85 -3.37
C THR A 61 -21.34 30.35 -3.22
N LEU A 62 -21.41 29.85 -1.99
CA LEU A 62 -21.66 28.47 -1.63
C LEU A 62 -23.07 28.27 -0.99
N SER A 63 -24.00 29.18 -1.22
CA SER A 63 -25.35 29.11 -0.66
C SER A 63 -26.19 27.97 -1.23
N ALA A 64 -26.04 27.65 -2.52
CA ALA A 64 -26.78 26.55 -3.16
C ALA A 64 -26.04 25.22 -2.99
N ALA A 65 -26.81 24.15 -2.78
CA ALA A 65 -26.27 22.80 -2.78
C ALA A 65 -25.64 22.47 -4.15
N GLY A 66 -24.43 21.91 -4.14
CA GLY A 66 -23.63 21.64 -5.33
C GLY A 66 -22.81 22.82 -5.84
N ALA A 67 -22.99 24.04 -5.29
CA ALA A 67 -22.06 25.13 -5.56
C ALA A 67 -20.67 24.78 -5.01
N ALA A 68 -19.62 25.20 -5.72
CA ALA A 68 -18.26 24.82 -5.35
C ALA A 68 -17.29 26.01 -5.43
N SER A 69 -16.24 25.96 -4.62
CA SER A 69 -15.14 26.90 -4.73
C SER A 69 -14.32 26.64 -6.01
N PRO A 70 -13.48 27.59 -6.44
CA PRO A 70 -12.55 27.33 -7.53
C PRO A 70 -11.66 26.13 -7.23
N TRP A 71 -11.32 25.35 -8.27
CA TRP A 71 -10.37 24.27 -8.19
C TRP A 71 -8.98 24.78 -7.80
N LYS A 72 -8.36 24.09 -6.86
CA LYS A 72 -6.97 24.32 -6.46
C LYS A 72 -6.11 23.15 -6.97
N PRO A 73 -5.32 23.37 -8.05
CA PRO A 73 -4.41 22.34 -8.54
C PRO A 73 -3.18 22.21 -7.63
N PHE A 74 -2.66 21.00 -7.52
CA PHE A 74 -1.42 20.68 -6.84
C PHE A 74 -0.82 19.37 -7.41
N THR A 75 0.44 19.14 -7.15
CA THR A 75 1.15 17.95 -7.64
C THR A 75 1.70 17.14 -6.47
N LEU A 76 1.49 15.84 -6.51
CA LEU A 76 2.13 14.88 -5.62
C LEU A 76 3.25 14.20 -6.41
N SER A 77 4.49 14.62 -6.17
CA SER A 77 5.66 14.17 -6.93
C SER A 77 6.31 12.94 -6.30
N LEU A 78 6.64 11.98 -7.13
CA LEU A 78 7.51 10.83 -6.81
C LEU A 78 8.84 11.03 -7.53
N THR A 79 9.94 10.97 -6.80
CA THR A 79 11.29 11.20 -7.33
C THR A 79 12.25 10.12 -6.86
N ASN A 80 13.43 10.05 -7.47
CA ASN A 80 14.47 9.08 -7.11
C ASN A 80 13.95 7.64 -7.10
N CYS A 81 13.07 7.30 -8.04
CA CYS A 81 12.57 5.95 -8.17
C CYS A 81 13.71 5.01 -8.59
N PRO A 82 13.92 3.89 -7.89
CA PRO A 82 14.94 2.92 -8.28
C PRO A 82 14.63 2.32 -9.66
N LYS A 83 15.67 1.96 -10.42
CA LYS A 83 15.52 1.34 -11.75
C LYS A 83 14.71 0.05 -11.76
N SER A 84 14.63 -0.64 -10.61
CA SER A 84 13.84 -1.84 -10.43
C SER A 84 12.35 -1.57 -10.23
N THR A 85 11.96 -0.31 -10.04
CA THR A 85 10.59 0.11 -9.78
C THR A 85 10.06 0.78 -11.05
N THR A 86 9.20 0.08 -11.78
CA THR A 86 8.72 0.50 -13.10
C THR A 86 7.31 1.06 -13.08
N SER A 87 6.54 0.71 -12.07
CA SER A 87 5.16 1.20 -11.89
C SER A 87 4.77 1.22 -10.41
N PHE A 88 3.66 1.85 -10.13
CA PHE A 88 3.07 1.86 -8.80
C PHE A 88 1.55 1.96 -8.88
N SER A 89 0.92 1.71 -7.75
CA SER A 89 -0.48 2.01 -7.50
C SER A 89 -0.58 2.91 -6.29
N VAL A 90 -1.58 3.78 -6.24
CA VAL A 90 -1.84 4.66 -5.09
C VAL A 90 -3.29 4.55 -4.66
N ALA A 91 -3.51 4.22 -3.39
CA ALA A 91 -4.82 4.15 -2.77
C ALA A 91 -5.06 5.42 -1.92
N PHE A 92 -6.23 6.01 -2.07
CA PHE A 92 -6.67 7.19 -1.32
C PHE A 92 -7.65 6.77 -0.22
N SER A 93 -7.40 7.22 1.00
CA SER A 93 -8.28 6.97 2.14
C SER A 93 -8.41 8.20 3.02
N GLY A 94 -9.57 8.36 3.63
CA GLY A 94 -9.90 9.48 4.52
C GLY A 94 -11.31 9.33 5.07
N THR A 95 -11.75 10.31 5.85
CA THR A 95 -13.13 10.30 6.35
C THR A 95 -14.07 10.72 5.23
N ALA A 96 -14.92 9.78 4.79
CA ALA A 96 -15.97 10.09 3.82
C ALA A 96 -17.03 11.01 4.43
N ASP A 97 -17.62 11.88 3.61
CA ASP A 97 -18.82 12.64 3.95
C ASP A 97 -20.07 11.74 3.83
N ASP A 98 -21.24 12.26 4.16
CA ASP A 98 -22.53 11.57 3.96
C ASP A 98 -22.75 11.24 2.47
N ASN A 99 -22.33 12.11 1.58
CA ASN A 99 -22.10 11.77 0.18
C ASN A 99 -20.72 11.12 0.03
N ALA A 100 -20.69 9.82 -0.23
CA ALA A 100 -19.46 9.03 -0.30
C ALA A 100 -18.49 9.47 -1.43
N ASP A 101 -18.90 10.33 -2.34
CA ASP A 101 -18.03 10.88 -3.38
C ASP A 101 -17.11 12.00 -2.86
N TYR A 102 -17.33 12.47 -1.64
CA TYR A 102 -16.61 13.58 -1.03
C TYR A 102 -15.95 13.17 0.29
N TYR A 103 -14.97 13.97 0.72
CA TYR A 103 -14.36 13.90 2.04
C TYR A 103 -15.05 14.87 2.99
N LYS A 104 -15.25 14.43 4.22
CA LYS A 104 -15.88 15.21 5.26
C LYS A 104 -15.02 16.43 5.64
N ASN A 105 -15.66 17.61 5.70
CA ASN A 105 -15.04 18.76 6.34
C ASN A 105 -14.97 18.51 7.87
N THR A 106 -13.79 18.58 8.43
CA THR A 106 -13.53 18.52 9.88
C THR A 106 -13.26 19.89 10.49
N GLY A 107 -13.26 20.94 9.67
CA GLY A 107 -13.22 22.33 10.10
C GLY A 107 -14.55 22.81 10.64
N SER A 108 -14.62 24.09 11.01
CA SER A 108 -15.80 24.68 11.64
C SER A 108 -16.89 25.17 10.67
N ALA A 109 -16.58 25.29 9.36
CA ALA A 109 -17.60 25.59 8.34
C ALA A 109 -18.60 24.42 8.23
N ALA A 110 -19.89 24.70 8.40
CA ALA A 110 -20.91 23.66 8.28
C ALA A 110 -21.45 23.57 6.85
N ASN A 111 -22.10 22.44 6.54
CA ASN A 111 -22.71 22.14 5.26
C ASN A 111 -21.74 22.19 4.06
N LEU A 112 -20.52 21.76 4.28
CA LEU A 112 -19.43 21.75 3.31
C LEU A 112 -18.75 20.40 3.29
N ALA A 113 -18.39 19.91 2.11
CA ALA A 113 -17.56 18.74 1.88
C ALA A 113 -16.39 19.09 0.96
N LEU A 114 -15.44 18.20 0.78
CA LEU A 114 -14.28 18.42 -0.09
C LEU A 114 -14.23 17.34 -1.18
N GLU A 115 -13.98 17.77 -2.39
CA GLU A 115 -13.74 16.89 -3.52
C GLU A 115 -12.26 16.89 -3.89
N LEU A 116 -11.74 15.71 -4.18
CA LEU A 116 -10.41 15.49 -4.68
C LEU A 116 -10.49 14.70 -5.98
N THR A 117 -9.85 15.22 -7.03
CA THR A 117 -9.81 14.55 -8.34
C THR A 117 -8.41 14.59 -8.93
N THR A 118 -8.15 13.73 -9.90
CA THR A 118 -7.04 13.93 -10.84
C THR A 118 -7.33 15.13 -11.74
N GLN A 119 -6.31 15.57 -12.49
CA GLN A 119 -6.49 16.59 -13.53
C GLN A 119 -7.54 16.15 -14.58
N ASP A 120 -7.62 14.85 -14.87
CA ASP A 120 -8.55 14.23 -15.83
C ASP A 120 -9.91 13.91 -15.22
N GLU A 121 -10.28 14.58 -14.13
CA GLU A 121 -11.60 14.47 -13.47
C GLU A 121 -11.95 13.10 -12.86
N THR A 122 -10.97 12.20 -12.70
CA THR A 122 -11.19 10.97 -11.94
C THR A 122 -11.36 11.30 -10.47
N ASN A 123 -12.53 10.98 -9.90
CA ASN A 123 -12.80 11.22 -8.49
C ASN A 123 -11.98 10.27 -7.61
N LEU A 124 -11.23 10.85 -6.68
CA LEU A 124 -10.37 10.16 -5.73
C LEU A 124 -11.01 10.09 -4.35
N LYS A 125 -12.24 9.61 -4.29
CA LYS A 125 -12.97 9.41 -3.04
C LYS A 125 -12.33 8.37 -2.14
N ASN A 126 -12.81 8.27 -0.91
CA ASN A 126 -12.33 7.27 0.04
C ASN A 126 -12.41 5.85 -0.53
N GLY A 127 -11.27 5.15 -0.54
CA GLY A 127 -11.13 3.79 -1.07
C GLY A 127 -10.77 3.71 -2.56
N THR A 128 -10.71 4.82 -3.30
CA THR A 128 -10.27 4.82 -4.70
C THR A 128 -8.80 4.46 -4.80
N THR A 129 -8.47 3.62 -5.78
CA THR A 129 -7.09 3.24 -6.09
C THR A 129 -6.80 3.50 -7.57
N LEU A 130 -5.79 4.30 -7.85
CA LEU A 130 -5.20 4.42 -9.18
C LEU A 130 -4.16 3.30 -9.34
N GLN A 131 -4.26 2.54 -10.43
CA GLN A 131 -3.42 1.36 -10.67
C GLN A 131 -2.55 1.55 -11.90
N ASN A 132 -1.42 0.83 -11.92
CA ASN A 132 -0.53 0.76 -13.09
C ASN A 132 -0.02 2.12 -13.58
N LEU A 133 0.31 3.01 -12.64
CA LEU A 133 0.93 4.28 -12.96
C LEU A 133 2.40 4.03 -13.32
N ILE A 134 2.76 4.33 -14.57
CA ILE A 134 4.09 4.02 -15.12
C ILE A 134 5.08 5.12 -14.77
N ILE A 135 6.17 4.75 -14.13
CA ILE A 135 7.26 5.66 -13.78
C ILE A 135 8.06 5.98 -15.07
N ASP A 136 8.34 7.25 -15.28
CA ASP A 136 9.19 7.66 -16.40
C ASP A 136 10.62 7.11 -16.21
N THR A 137 11.06 6.32 -17.18
CA THR A 137 12.35 5.61 -17.12
C THR A 137 13.57 6.51 -17.33
N ALA A 138 13.39 7.69 -17.89
CA ALA A 138 14.49 8.64 -18.13
C ALA A 138 14.72 9.54 -16.92
N SER A 139 13.64 10.04 -16.31
CA SER A 139 13.70 10.92 -15.14
C SER A 139 13.65 10.16 -13.82
N HIS A 140 13.25 8.87 -13.82
CA HIS A 140 13.02 8.08 -12.62
C HIS A 140 12.06 8.80 -11.65
N SER A 141 10.95 9.35 -12.20
CA SER A 141 9.99 10.15 -11.46
C SER A 141 8.58 9.98 -12.01
N TYR A 142 7.61 10.47 -11.25
CA TYR A 142 6.22 10.57 -11.66
C TYR A 142 5.56 11.76 -10.96
N ASP A 143 4.87 12.60 -11.70
CA ASP A 143 4.09 13.70 -11.17
C ASP A 143 2.60 13.39 -11.26
N LEU A 144 1.99 13.12 -10.11
CA LEU A 144 0.56 12.93 -9.99
C LEU A 144 -0.12 14.29 -9.82
N ASN A 145 -0.72 14.79 -10.91
CA ASN A 145 -1.41 16.07 -10.93
C ASN A 145 -2.83 15.92 -10.42
N LEU A 146 -3.11 16.63 -9.34
CA LEU A 146 -4.33 16.57 -8.57
C LEU A 146 -4.95 17.94 -8.46
N ARG A 147 -6.24 17.99 -8.12
CA ARG A 147 -6.93 19.21 -7.78
C ARG A 147 -7.99 18.95 -6.71
N ALA A 148 -8.23 19.93 -5.87
CA ALA A 148 -9.25 19.86 -4.82
C ALA A 148 -10.07 21.14 -4.78
N HIS A 149 -11.29 21.03 -4.30
CA HIS A 149 -12.14 22.17 -3.99
C HIS A 149 -13.16 21.84 -2.88
N ALA A 150 -13.79 22.87 -2.38
CA ALA A 150 -14.88 22.74 -1.44
C ALA A 150 -16.22 22.69 -2.18
N VAL A 151 -17.12 21.81 -1.77
CA VAL A 151 -18.47 21.61 -2.35
C VAL A 151 -19.52 21.85 -1.28
N SER A 152 -20.48 22.69 -1.59
CA SER A 152 -21.60 23.04 -0.72
C SER A 152 -22.66 21.93 -0.66
N LYS A 153 -23.19 21.70 0.53
CA LYS A 153 -24.41 20.91 0.75
C LYS A 153 -25.66 21.78 0.91
N GLY A 154 -25.50 23.10 0.69
CA GLY A 154 -26.51 24.14 0.88
C GLY A 154 -26.29 24.93 2.19
N ASP A 155 -26.53 26.24 2.13
CA ASP A 155 -26.44 27.12 3.31
C ASP A 155 -25.16 26.96 4.12
N VAL A 156 -24.01 27.08 3.45
CA VAL A 156 -22.68 26.97 4.08
C VAL A 156 -22.50 28.09 5.10
N THR A 157 -22.06 27.74 6.31
CA THR A 157 -21.73 28.74 7.34
C THR A 157 -20.25 29.14 7.28
N PRO A 158 -19.91 30.40 7.56
CA PRO A 158 -18.53 30.82 7.70
C PRO A 158 -17.77 29.98 8.73
N GLY A 159 -16.51 29.63 8.42
CA GLY A 159 -15.68 28.80 9.31
C GLY A 159 -14.43 28.31 8.59
N THR A 160 -13.74 27.39 9.21
CA THR A 160 -12.54 26.76 8.66
C THR A 160 -12.87 25.54 7.81
N ILE A 161 -12.08 25.31 6.79
CA ILE A 161 -12.14 24.12 5.93
C ILE A 161 -10.93 23.25 6.26
N GLN A 162 -11.17 21.97 6.54
CA GLN A 162 -10.12 21.01 6.83
C GLN A 162 -10.56 19.59 6.45
N ALA A 163 -9.69 18.86 5.75
CA ALA A 163 -9.80 17.42 5.57
C ALA A 163 -8.40 16.80 5.53
N GLN A 164 -8.35 15.52 5.84
CA GLN A 164 -7.13 14.72 5.71
C GLN A 164 -7.40 13.54 4.80
N VAL A 165 -6.54 13.40 3.78
CA VAL A 165 -6.56 12.26 2.86
C VAL A 165 -5.18 11.64 2.88
N GLN A 166 -5.13 10.33 3.10
CA GLN A 166 -3.92 9.54 3.07
C GLN A 166 -3.77 8.91 1.68
N ALA A 167 -2.60 9.05 1.08
CA ALA A 167 -2.20 8.35 -0.12
C ALA A 167 -1.22 7.22 0.24
N THR A 168 -1.59 5.97 -0.07
CA THR A 168 -0.76 4.78 0.21
C THR A 168 -0.24 4.20 -1.10
N PHE A 169 1.07 4.12 -1.23
CA PHE A 169 1.76 3.69 -2.45
C PHE A 169 2.15 2.22 -2.37
N THR A 170 1.95 1.49 -3.47
CA THR A 170 2.42 0.11 -3.66
C THR A 170 3.23 0.06 -4.95
N TYR A 171 4.50 -0.29 -4.85
CA TYR A 171 5.45 -0.27 -5.96
C TYR A 171 5.62 -1.66 -6.60
N GLN A 172 5.88 -1.66 -7.92
CA GLN A 172 6.05 -2.86 -8.73
C GLN A 172 7.28 -2.76 -9.63
#